data_33f55cf275693df4e69af85e3eb934cd
#
_entry.id   33f55cf275693df4e69af85e3eb934cd
#
_cell.length_a   1.000
_cell.length_b   1.000
_cell.length_c   1.000
_cell.angle_alpha   90.00
_cell.angle_beta   90.00
_cell.angle_gamma   90.00
#
_symmetry.space_group_name_H-M   'P 1'
#
loop_
_entity.id
_entity.type
_entity.pdbx_description
1 polymer ?
#
loop_
_entity_poly.entity_id
_entity_poly.type
_entity_poly.pdbx_seq_one_letter_code
_entity_poly.pdbx_strand_id
1 'polypeptide(L)'
;AWLIAEGHDLTELKAAEAQLREAQKIEALGQLTGGVAHDFNNLLMVVLGNLGLLRKRLPPDPRLLRLLDGAQQGAERGAALTSRMLAFARRQELRPAPVGLAALVEGIVPLIERSAGPTVQVETRIPEGLPPALVDANQLELALLNLAVNARDAMPEGGRIEITAQLAEAPSRTAPPGLAPGR
;
A
#
# COMPACT_ATOMS: atom_id res chain seq x y z
N ALA A 1 53.69 -15.48 35.89
CA ALA A 1 52.66 -14.59 35.34
C ALA A 1 51.82 -15.41 34.30
N TRP A 2 50.51 -15.51 34.51
CA TRP A 2 49.61 -16.19 33.56
C TRP A 2 48.86 -15.11 32.81
N LEU A 3 48.81 -15.20 31.46
CA LEU A 3 48.05 -14.32 30.59
C LEU A 3 46.80 -15.12 30.16
N ILE A 4 45.64 -14.68 30.58
CA ILE A 4 44.34 -15.26 30.16
C ILE A 4 43.81 -14.35 29.07
N ALA A 5 43.63 -14.87 27.86
CA ALA A 5 42.97 -14.16 26.76
C ALA A 5 41.49 -14.55 26.79
N GLU A 6 40.60 -13.58 26.99
CA GLU A 6 39.19 -13.76 26.93
C GLU A 6 38.68 -13.19 25.59
N GLY A 7 38.08 -14.01 24.79
CA GLY A 7 37.46 -13.65 23.51
C GLY A 7 35.95 -13.67 23.59
N HIS A 8 35.29 -12.57 23.31
CA HIS A 8 33.82 -12.51 23.18
C HIS A 8 33.44 -12.53 21.72
N ASP A 9 32.53 -13.42 21.35
CA ASP A 9 31.90 -13.38 20.03
C ASP A 9 30.87 -12.25 20.01
N LEU A 10 31.14 -11.21 19.23
CA LEU A 10 30.28 -10.02 19.10
C LEU A 10 29.42 -10.06 17.84
N THR A 11 29.33 -11.20 17.14
CA THR A 11 28.64 -11.31 15.87
C THR A 11 27.15 -11.00 16.02
N GLU A 12 26.49 -11.58 17.00
CA GLU A 12 25.06 -11.32 17.28
C GLU A 12 24.82 -9.86 17.71
N LEU A 13 25.71 -9.31 18.56
CA LEU A 13 25.58 -7.93 19.01
C LEU A 13 25.71 -6.95 17.84
N LYS A 14 26.70 -7.13 16.97
CA LYS A 14 26.89 -6.29 15.77
C LYS A 14 25.73 -6.42 14.80
N ALA A 15 25.16 -7.62 14.64
CA ALA A 15 23.98 -7.83 13.80
C ALA A 15 22.76 -7.10 14.37
N ALA A 16 22.54 -7.18 15.69
CA ALA A 16 21.45 -6.47 16.35
C ALA A 16 21.62 -4.93 16.28
N GLU A 17 22.83 -4.42 16.49
CA GLU A 17 23.11 -2.99 16.34
C GLU A 17 22.89 -2.50 14.89
N ALA A 18 23.26 -3.29 13.88
CA ALA A 18 23.04 -2.94 12.48
C ALA A 18 21.53 -2.90 12.16
N GLN A 19 20.77 -3.87 12.65
CA GLN A 19 19.30 -3.89 12.50
C GLN A 19 18.64 -2.69 13.20
N LEU A 20 19.09 -2.34 14.40
CA LEU A 20 18.56 -1.18 15.14
C LEU A 20 18.85 0.13 14.39
N ARG A 21 20.06 0.31 13.88
CA ARG A 21 20.42 1.50 13.09
C ARG A 21 19.58 1.62 11.82
N GLU A 22 19.37 0.52 11.11
CA GLU A 22 18.53 0.51 9.91
C GLU A 22 17.05 0.81 10.25
N ALA A 23 16.54 0.25 11.35
CA ALA A 23 15.19 0.54 11.84
C ALA A 23 15.03 2.03 12.20
N GLN A 24 16.00 2.63 12.90
CA GLN A 24 16.00 4.05 13.24
C GLN A 24 16.07 4.95 12.00
N LYS A 25 16.88 4.58 11.00
CA LYS A 25 16.97 5.31 9.74
C LYS A 25 15.66 5.30 8.96
N ILE A 26 15.00 4.14 8.90
CA ILE A 26 13.68 4.00 8.26
C ILE A 26 12.63 4.83 9.02
N GLU A 27 12.68 4.84 10.34
CA GLU A 27 11.75 5.61 11.19
C GLU A 27 11.92 7.13 10.99
N ALA A 28 13.16 7.62 10.99
CA ALA A 28 13.45 9.04 10.74
C ALA A 28 13.02 9.44 9.31
N LEU A 29 13.29 8.60 8.32
CA LEU A 29 12.84 8.81 6.94
C LEU A 29 11.31 8.82 6.84
N GLY A 30 10.64 7.92 7.57
CA GLY A 30 9.19 7.86 7.66
C GLY A 30 8.57 9.14 8.21
N GLN A 31 9.08 9.66 9.33
CA GLN A 31 8.59 10.89 9.95
C GLN A 31 8.76 12.10 9.02
N LEU A 32 9.93 12.27 8.39
CA LEU A 32 10.19 13.36 7.46
C LEU A 32 9.29 13.25 6.22
N THR A 33 9.19 12.05 5.65
CA THR A 33 8.36 11.80 4.45
C THR A 33 6.88 12.03 4.75
N GLY A 34 6.41 11.67 5.96
CA GLY A 34 5.03 11.86 6.38
C GLY A 34 4.61 13.32 6.45
N GLY A 35 5.45 14.18 7.03
CA GLY A 35 5.20 15.63 7.11
C GLY A 35 5.18 16.28 5.73
N VAL A 36 6.21 16.01 4.93
CA VAL A 36 6.31 16.54 3.56
C VAL A 36 5.14 16.09 2.68
N ALA A 37 4.79 14.81 2.73
CA ALA A 37 3.69 14.27 1.92
C ALA A 37 2.32 14.84 2.32
N HIS A 38 2.09 15.10 3.61
CA HIS A 38 0.87 15.78 4.08
C HIS A 38 0.75 17.18 3.47
N ASP A 39 1.84 17.96 3.48
CA ASP A 39 1.83 19.32 2.95
C ASP A 39 1.65 19.34 1.42
N PHE A 40 2.28 18.40 0.71
CA PHE A 40 2.05 18.22 -0.72
C PHE A 40 0.59 17.88 -1.05
N ASN A 41 -0.04 16.98 -0.28
CA ASN A 41 -1.46 16.65 -0.47
C ASN A 41 -2.36 17.86 -0.28
N ASN A 42 -2.07 18.72 0.72
CA ASN A 42 -2.84 19.93 0.93
C ASN A 42 -2.72 20.89 -0.26
N LEU A 43 -1.51 21.06 -0.81
CA LEU A 43 -1.29 21.88 -2.01
C LEU A 43 -2.03 21.30 -3.23
N LEU A 44 -1.96 20.00 -3.44
CA LEU A 44 -2.64 19.34 -4.56
C LEU A 44 -4.17 19.40 -4.43
N MET A 45 -4.72 19.34 -3.22
CA MET A 45 -6.16 19.54 -2.98
C MET A 45 -6.61 20.95 -3.41
N VAL A 46 -5.82 21.97 -3.10
CA VAL A 46 -6.11 23.35 -3.53
C VAL A 46 -6.04 23.46 -5.06
N VAL A 47 -5.04 22.85 -5.69
CA VAL A 47 -4.91 22.84 -7.15
C VAL A 47 -6.10 22.15 -7.82
N LEU A 48 -6.45 20.95 -7.37
CA LEU A 48 -7.58 20.18 -7.90
C LEU A 48 -8.92 20.92 -7.70
N GLY A 49 -9.11 21.54 -6.54
CA GLY A 49 -10.29 22.36 -6.26
C GLY A 49 -10.41 23.54 -7.23
N ASN A 50 -9.31 24.26 -7.49
CA ASN A 50 -9.29 25.38 -8.44
C ASN A 50 -9.51 24.93 -9.89
N LEU A 51 -8.92 23.79 -10.31
CA LEU A 51 -9.16 23.22 -11.63
C LEU A 51 -10.64 22.82 -11.80
N GLY A 52 -11.26 22.25 -10.76
CA GLY A 52 -12.69 21.93 -10.75
C GLY A 52 -13.59 23.16 -10.85
N LEU A 53 -13.19 24.29 -10.22
CA LEU A 53 -13.91 25.57 -10.36
C LEU A 53 -13.73 26.19 -11.74
N LEU A 54 -12.51 26.13 -12.30
CA LEU A 54 -12.22 26.57 -13.65
C LEU A 54 -13.07 25.81 -14.67
N ARG A 55 -13.19 24.49 -14.54
CA ARG A 55 -13.99 23.63 -15.42
C ARG A 55 -15.45 24.10 -15.53
N LYS A 56 -16.02 24.59 -14.42
CA LYS A 56 -17.40 25.08 -14.38
C LYS A 56 -17.57 26.48 -15.00
N ARG A 57 -16.49 27.23 -15.16
CA ARG A 57 -16.51 28.63 -15.63
C ARG A 57 -15.91 28.82 -17.02
N LEU A 58 -15.15 27.85 -17.52
CA LEU A 58 -14.58 27.89 -18.86
C LEU A 58 -15.67 27.75 -19.93
N PRO A 59 -15.56 28.51 -21.04
CA PRO A 59 -16.39 28.24 -22.20
C PRO A 59 -16.11 26.83 -22.74
N PRO A 60 -17.05 26.23 -23.48
CA PRO A 60 -16.91 24.88 -24.04
C PRO A 60 -15.95 24.85 -25.24
N ASP A 61 -14.70 25.28 -25.02
CA ASP A 61 -13.64 25.21 -26.00
C ASP A 61 -12.85 23.87 -25.81
N PRO A 62 -12.85 22.98 -26.81
CA PRO A 62 -12.15 21.70 -26.72
C PRO A 62 -10.64 21.80 -26.49
N ARG A 63 -10.01 22.93 -26.85
CA ARG A 63 -8.57 23.14 -26.62
C ARG A 63 -8.32 23.46 -25.16
N LEU A 64 -9.12 24.34 -24.56
CA LEU A 64 -9.01 24.71 -23.15
C LEU A 64 -9.36 23.52 -22.25
N LEU A 65 -10.39 22.76 -22.59
CA LEU A 65 -10.78 21.57 -21.83
C LEU A 65 -9.69 20.49 -21.83
N ARG A 66 -9.01 20.26 -22.98
CA ARG A 66 -7.86 19.31 -23.02
C ARG A 66 -6.70 19.76 -22.14
N LEU A 67 -6.39 21.04 -22.09
CA LEU A 67 -5.35 21.58 -21.21
C LEU A 67 -5.72 21.41 -19.74
N LEU A 68 -6.97 21.65 -19.41
CA LEU A 68 -7.51 21.48 -18.07
C LEU A 68 -7.48 20.01 -17.64
N ASP A 69 -7.90 19.09 -18.52
CA ASP A 69 -7.86 17.66 -18.29
C ASP A 69 -6.42 17.18 -18.05
N GLY A 70 -5.46 17.67 -18.82
CA GLY A 70 -4.04 17.38 -18.63
C GLY A 70 -3.50 17.86 -17.29
N ALA A 71 -3.88 19.06 -16.87
CA ALA A 71 -3.48 19.63 -15.59
C ALA A 71 -4.12 18.84 -14.41
N GLN A 72 -5.40 18.49 -14.54
CA GLN A 72 -6.11 17.69 -13.55
C GLN A 72 -5.48 16.31 -13.37
N GLN A 73 -5.22 15.59 -14.48
CA GLN A 73 -4.54 14.30 -14.46
C GLN A 73 -3.14 14.38 -13.85
N GLY A 74 -2.40 15.46 -14.10
CA GLY A 74 -1.10 15.71 -13.48
C GLY A 74 -1.19 15.84 -11.97
N ALA A 75 -2.15 16.62 -11.48
CA ALA A 75 -2.39 16.82 -10.06
C ALA A 75 -2.88 15.53 -9.36
N GLU A 76 -3.78 14.77 -10.00
CA GLU A 76 -4.26 13.48 -9.48
C GLU A 76 -3.13 12.45 -9.37
N ARG A 77 -2.24 12.37 -10.38
CA ARG A 77 -1.04 11.52 -10.31
C ARG A 77 -0.10 11.94 -9.18
N GLY A 78 0.08 13.24 -8.97
CA GLY A 78 0.85 13.77 -7.86
C GLY A 78 0.26 13.35 -6.50
N ALA A 79 -1.06 13.46 -6.33
CA ALA A 79 -1.76 13.06 -5.12
C ALA A 79 -1.63 11.54 -4.85
N ALA A 80 -1.74 10.72 -5.89
CA ALA A 80 -1.54 9.28 -5.78
C ALA A 80 -0.10 8.93 -5.35
N LEU A 81 0.92 9.60 -5.90
CA LEU A 81 2.31 9.43 -5.51
C LEU A 81 2.52 9.83 -4.04
N THR A 82 1.99 10.96 -3.62
CA THR A 82 2.11 11.45 -2.25
C THR A 82 1.41 10.52 -1.26
N SER A 83 0.26 9.96 -1.62
CA SER A 83 -0.45 8.96 -0.81
C SER A 83 0.37 7.67 -0.64
N ARG A 84 1.08 7.22 -1.68
CA ARG A 84 2.01 6.08 -1.59
C ARG A 84 3.20 6.39 -0.67
N MET A 85 3.75 7.60 -0.72
CA MET A 85 4.80 8.05 0.18
C MET A 85 4.33 8.08 1.63
N LEU A 86 3.11 8.54 1.89
CA LEU A 86 2.48 8.52 3.22
C LEU A 86 2.28 7.10 3.75
N ALA A 87 1.84 6.18 2.90
CA ALA A 87 1.66 4.77 3.27
C ALA A 87 3.00 4.12 3.68
N PHE A 88 4.10 4.48 3.00
CA PHE A 88 5.44 4.03 3.37
C PHE A 88 5.94 4.68 4.68
N ALA A 89 5.62 5.96 4.89
CA ALA A 89 6.11 6.77 6.01
C ALA A 89 5.39 6.46 7.35
N ARG A 90 4.13 6.07 7.30
CA ARG A 90 3.34 5.75 8.48
C ARG A 90 3.58 4.30 8.89
N ARG A 91 4.33 4.07 9.96
CA ARG A 91 4.16 2.89 10.82
C ARG A 91 2.79 3.04 11.51
N GLN A 92 1.72 2.74 10.79
CA GLN A 92 0.41 2.68 11.40
C GLN A 92 0.41 1.43 12.29
N GLU A 93 0.19 1.59 13.60
CA GLU A 93 -0.05 0.44 14.46
C GLU A 93 -1.22 -0.35 13.86
N LEU A 94 -0.92 -1.57 13.44
CA LEU A 94 -1.95 -2.46 12.92
C LEU A 94 -2.97 -2.74 14.00
N ARG A 95 -4.24 -2.72 13.65
CA ARG A 95 -5.35 -3.11 14.51
C ARG A 95 -5.97 -4.41 13.98
N PRO A 96 -5.27 -5.54 14.17
CA PRO A 96 -5.75 -6.81 13.66
C PRO A 96 -7.04 -7.22 14.38
N ALA A 97 -8.04 -7.60 13.61
CA ALA A 97 -9.31 -8.14 14.05
C ALA A 97 -9.68 -9.37 13.20
N PRO A 98 -10.53 -10.26 13.69
CA PRO A 98 -11.05 -11.36 12.86
C PRO A 98 -11.89 -10.79 11.72
N VAL A 99 -11.46 -10.98 10.47
CA VAL A 99 -12.12 -10.43 9.27
C VAL A 99 -12.47 -11.56 8.31
N GLY A 100 -13.73 -11.59 7.86
CA GLY A 100 -14.20 -12.47 6.79
C GLY A 100 -13.69 -12.00 5.44
N LEU A 101 -12.75 -12.75 4.84
CA LEU A 101 -12.09 -12.34 3.59
C LEU A 101 -13.06 -12.20 2.41
N ALA A 102 -14.09 -13.03 2.33
CA ALA A 102 -15.06 -12.96 1.25
C ALA A 102 -15.78 -11.59 1.23
N ALA A 103 -16.35 -11.21 2.37
CA ALA A 103 -17.08 -9.93 2.48
C ALA A 103 -16.15 -8.71 2.26
N LEU A 104 -14.90 -8.76 2.76
CA LEU A 104 -13.94 -7.69 2.56
C LEU A 104 -13.59 -7.54 1.07
N VAL A 105 -13.29 -8.65 0.39
CA VAL A 105 -12.92 -8.59 -1.04
C VAL A 105 -14.11 -8.19 -1.89
N GLU A 106 -15.31 -8.72 -1.66
CA GLU A 106 -16.54 -8.27 -2.35
C GLU A 106 -16.76 -6.77 -2.20
N GLY A 107 -16.52 -6.22 -1.01
CA GLY A 107 -16.66 -4.79 -0.76
C GLY A 107 -15.69 -3.91 -1.56
N ILE A 108 -14.47 -4.39 -1.81
CA ILE A 108 -13.43 -3.60 -2.48
C ILE A 108 -13.37 -3.82 -4.00
N VAL A 109 -13.94 -4.93 -4.53
CA VAL A 109 -13.92 -5.23 -5.97
C VAL A 109 -14.36 -4.05 -6.85
N PRO A 110 -15.48 -3.34 -6.57
CA PRO A 110 -15.88 -2.21 -7.40
C PRO A 110 -14.83 -1.09 -7.45
N LEU A 111 -14.08 -0.90 -6.37
CA LEU A 111 -13.02 0.10 -6.32
C LEU A 111 -11.79 -0.38 -7.11
N ILE A 112 -11.46 -1.66 -7.04
CA ILE A 112 -10.39 -2.29 -7.83
C ILE A 112 -10.71 -2.20 -9.31
N GLU A 113 -11.91 -2.57 -9.75
CA GLU A 113 -12.36 -2.47 -11.15
C GLU A 113 -12.25 -1.05 -11.69
N ARG A 114 -12.72 -0.07 -10.90
CA ARG A 114 -12.63 1.34 -11.25
C ARG A 114 -11.17 1.81 -11.39
N SER A 115 -10.29 1.32 -10.55
CA SER A 115 -8.86 1.67 -10.55
C SER A 115 -8.08 0.95 -11.65
N ALA A 116 -8.47 -0.27 -11.96
CA ALA A 116 -7.87 -1.09 -13.04
C ALA A 116 -8.26 -0.58 -14.43
N GLY A 117 -9.45 0.03 -14.55
CA GLY A 117 -9.95 0.55 -15.82
C GLY A 117 -10.63 -0.50 -16.69
N PRO A 118 -11.20 -0.09 -17.82
CA PRO A 118 -12.10 -0.93 -18.62
C PRO A 118 -11.39 -2.06 -19.41
N THR A 119 -10.06 -2.00 -19.54
CA THR A 119 -9.28 -3.00 -20.29
C THR A 119 -8.79 -4.16 -19.43
N VAL A 120 -8.98 -4.09 -18.11
CA VAL A 120 -8.54 -5.12 -17.15
C VAL A 120 -9.75 -5.79 -16.51
N GLN A 121 -9.84 -7.10 -16.66
CA GLN A 121 -10.88 -7.91 -16.00
C GLN A 121 -10.45 -8.26 -14.59
N VAL A 122 -11.38 -8.16 -13.63
CA VAL A 122 -11.14 -8.54 -12.23
C VAL A 122 -11.97 -9.77 -11.89
N GLU A 123 -11.34 -10.84 -11.47
CA GLU A 123 -11.99 -12.07 -11.05
C GLU A 123 -11.65 -12.39 -9.60
N THR A 124 -12.63 -12.87 -8.84
CA THR A 124 -12.44 -13.29 -7.46
C THR A 124 -12.79 -14.76 -7.28
N ARG A 125 -11.95 -15.50 -6.56
CA ARG A 125 -12.19 -16.90 -6.20
C ARG A 125 -11.87 -17.10 -4.71
N ILE A 126 -12.87 -16.87 -3.88
CA ILE A 126 -12.77 -17.02 -2.45
C ILE A 126 -13.77 -18.11 -2.02
N PRO A 127 -13.31 -19.26 -1.55
CA PRO A 127 -14.19 -20.33 -1.11
C PRO A 127 -15.07 -19.88 0.05
N GLU A 128 -16.32 -20.33 0.03
CA GLU A 128 -17.22 -20.18 1.18
C GLU A 128 -16.69 -21.00 2.35
N GLY A 129 -16.79 -20.45 3.57
CA GLY A 129 -16.40 -21.17 4.80
C GLY A 129 -14.93 -21.04 5.18
N LEU A 130 -14.15 -20.16 4.56
CA LEU A 130 -12.83 -19.81 5.08
C LEU A 130 -12.95 -19.23 6.50
N PRO A 131 -12.09 -19.64 7.43
CA PRO A 131 -12.06 -19.02 8.75
C PRO A 131 -11.69 -17.55 8.64
N PRO A 132 -12.16 -16.70 9.57
CA PRO A 132 -11.76 -15.29 9.61
C PRO A 132 -10.25 -15.15 9.73
N ALA A 133 -9.66 -14.26 8.93
CA ALA A 133 -8.25 -13.91 9.01
C ALA A 133 -8.05 -12.82 10.07
N LEU A 134 -7.00 -12.95 10.90
CA LEU A 134 -6.62 -11.92 11.88
C LEU A 134 -5.80 -10.84 11.18
N VAL A 135 -6.47 -9.82 10.67
CA VAL A 135 -5.86 -8.76 9.86
C VAL A 135 -6.47 -7.40 10.20
N ASP A 136 -5.74 -6.34 9.88
CA ASP A 136 -6.33 -4.99 9.80
C ASP A 136 -7.04 -4.85 8.45
N ALA A 137 -8.37 -4.75 8.48
CA ALA A 137 -9.21 -4.69 7.27
C ALA A 137 -8.78 -3.54 6.35
N ASN A 138 -8.60 -2.33 6.89
CA ASN A 138 -8.24 -1.15 6.10
C ASN A 138 -6.86 -1.30 5.43
N GLN A 139 -5.90 -1.93 6.12
CA GLN A 139 -4.58 -2.15 5.57
C GLN A 139 -4.59 -3.25 4.50
N LEU A 140 -5.41 -4.27 4.66
CA LEU A 140 -5.57 -5.30 3.64
C LEU A 140 -6.26 -4.74 2.39
N GLU A 141 -7.31 -3.95 2.53
CA GLU A 141 -7.97 -3.25 1.42
C GLU A 141 -6.98 -2.36 0.65
N LEU A 142 -6.20 -1.55 1.38
CA LEU A 142 -5.19 -0.68 0.78
C LEU A 142 -4.11 -1.49 0.04
N ALA A 143 -3.68 -2.61 0.60
CA ALA A 143 -2.70 -3.49 -0.03
C ALA A 143 -3.25 -4.09 -1.34
N LEU A 144 -4.49 -4.59 -1.32
CA LEU A 144 -5.16 -5.13 -2.51
C LEU A 144 -5.31 -4.09 -3.60
N LEU A 145 -5.72 -2.87 -3.25
CA LEU A 145 -5.85 -1.77 -4.19
C LEU A 145 -4.49 -1.39 -4.81
N ASN A 146 -3.45 -1.29 -4.00
CA ASN A 146 -2.10 -1.01 -4.49
C ASN A 146 -1.58 -2.09 -5.44
N LEU A 147 -1.82 -3.36 -5.11
CA LEU A 147 -1.45 -4.48 -5.99
C LEU A 147 -2.22 -4.45 -7.31
N ALA A 148 -3.51 -4.13 -7.28
CA ALA A 148 -4.34 -4.00 -8.47
C ALA A 148 -3.86 -2.87 -9.40
N VAL A 149 -3.50 -1.71 -8.84
CA VAL A 149 -2.93 -0.59 -9.60
C VAL A 149 -1.58 -0.97 -10.21
N ASN A 150 -0.70 -1.64 -9.45
CA ASN A 150 0.57 -2.13 -9.97
C ASN A 150 0.39 -3.16 -11.09
N ALA A 151 -0.57 -4.07 -10.94
CA ALA A 151 -0.90 -5.05 -11.97
C ALA A 151 -1.41 -4.37 -13.25
N ARG A 152 -2.30 -3.39 -13.15
CA ARG A 152 -2.75 -2.58 -14.29
C ARG A 152 -1.58 -1.92 -14.99
N ASP A 153 -0.70 -1.26 -14.24
CA ASP A 153 0.45 -0.54 -14.82
C ASP A 153 1.43 -1.49 -15.55
N ALA A 154 1.46 -2.77 -15.15
CA ALA A 154 2.22 -3.82 -15.82
C ALA A 154 1.50 -4.42 -17.06
N MET A 155 0.23 -4.08 -17.26
CA MET A 155 -0.61 -4.60 -18.37
C MET A 155 -1.15 -3.47 -19.27
N PRO A 156 -0.30 -2.75 -20.01
CA PRO A 156 -0.73 -1.61 -20.83
C PRO A 156 -1.74 -1.98 -21.94
N GLU A 157 -1.69 -3.20 -22.43
CA GLU A 157 -2.62 -3.73 -23.44
C GLU A 157 -3.90 -4.32 -22.83
N GLY A 158 -4.07 -4.22 -21.52
CA GLY A 158 -5.13 -4.88 -20.77
C GLY A 158 -4.76 -6.28 -20.30
N GLY A 159 -5.64 -6.91 -19.53
CA GLY A 159 -5.37 -8.22 -18.97
C GLY A 159 -6.39 -8.66 -17.93
N ARG A 160 -5.95 -9.56 -17.02
CA ARG A 160 -6.79 -10.11 -15.98
C ARG A 160 -6.08 -10.04 -14.62
N ILE A 161 -6.80 -9.58 -13.60
CA ILE A 161 -6.42 -9.66 -12.20
C ILE A 161 -7.28 -10.73 -11.55
N GLU A 162 -6.65 -11.73 -10.96
CA GLU A 162 -7.32 -12.78 -10.20
C GLU A 162 -6.98 -12.64 -8.71
N ILE A 163 -8.01 -12.53 -7.86
CA ILE A 163 -7.87 -12.46 -6.41
C ILE A 163 -8.36 -13.78 -5.83
N THR A 164 -7.46 -14.53 -5.22
CA THR A 164 -7.77 -15.83 -4.61
C THR A 164 -7.42 -15.85 -3.14
N ALA A 165 -8.19 -16.61 -2.36
CA ALA A 165 -7.85 -16.93 -0.98
C ALA A 165 -7.96 -18.44 -0.75
N GLN A 166 -7.04 -18.98 0.00
CA GLN A 166 -7.04 -20.39 0.38
C GLN A 166 -6.45 -20.59 1.77
N LEU A 167 -6.90 -21.62 2.45
CA LEU A 167 -6.27 -22.07 3.69
C LEU A 167 -5.01 -22.84 3.32
N ALA A 168 -3.87 -22.44 3.88
CA ALA A 168 -2.61 -23.15 3.71
C ALA A 168 -2.00 -23.43 5.08
N GLU A 169 -1.48 -24.63 5.27
CA GLU A 169 -0.66 -24.92 6.44
C GLU A 169 0.71 -24.29 6.26
N ALA A 170 1.09 -23.39 7.16
CA ALA A 170 2.43 -22.81 7.16
C ALA A 170 3.42 -23.90 7.63
N PRO A 171 4.38 -24.32 6.80
CA PRO A 171 5.43 -25.23 7.27
C PRO A 171 6.22 -24.55 8.38
N SER A 172 6.50 -25.28 9.44
CA SER A 172 7.11 -24.81 10.71
C SER A 172 8.40 -24.00 10.58
N ARG A 173 9.05 -24.00 9.41
CA ARG A 173 10.29 -23.27 9.10
C ARG A 173 10.09 -21.92 8.39
N THR A 174 8.89 -21.60 7.95
CA THR A 174 8.61 -20.38 7.16
C THR A 174 7.59 -19.44 7.82
N ALA A 175 7.09 -19.79 9.00
CA ALA A 175 6.22 -18.89 9.73
C ALA A 175 7.02 -17.64 10.14
N PRO A 176 6.51 -16.43 9.85
CA PRO A 176 7.13 -15.21 10.34
C PRO A 176 7.28 -15.24 11.86
N PRO A 177 8.32 -14.64 12.45
CA PRO A 177 8.47 -14.60 13.90
C PRO A 177 7.22 -13.95 14.52
N GLY A 178 6.55 -14.67 15.41
CA GLY A 178 5.31 -14.25 16.06
C GLY A 178 4.03 -14.98 15.63
N LEU A 179 4.07 -15.81 14.58
CA LEU A 179 2.97 -16.73 14.25
C LEU A 179 3.26 -18.10 14.88
N ALA A 180 2.43 -18.50 15.83
CA ALA A 180 2.47 -19.87 16.36
C ALA A 180 2.08 -20.85 15.25
N PRO A 181 2.81 -21.99 15.09
CA PRO A 181 2.41 -23.04 14.14
C PRO A 181 1.02 -23.58 14.50
N GLY A 182 0.09 -23.57 13.56
CA GLY A 182 -1.17 -24.29 13.67
C GLY A 182 -2.33 -23.59 14.38
N ARG A 183 -2.43 -22.27 14.33
CA ARG A 183 -3.68 -21.56 14.68
C ARG A 183 -3.99 -20.42 13.74
#